data_d3ae771ff10f34950ae9c077876f3280
#
_entry.id   d3ae771ff10f34950ae9c077876f3280
#
_cell.length_a   1.000
_cell.length_b   1.000
_cell.length_c   1.000
_cell.angle_alpha   90.00
_cell.angle_beta   90.00
_cell.angle_gamma   90.00
#
_symmetry.space_group_name_H-M   'P 1'
#
loop_
_entity.id
_entity.type
_entity.pdbx_description
1 polymer ?
#
loop_
_entity_poly.entity_id
_entity_poly.type
_entity_poly.pdbx_seq_one_letter_code
_entity_poly.pdbx_strand_id
1 'polypeptide(L)'
;MSQPSSDGEVSAILRPADLIEPLLVGTTNARFVALGSLTNGLFGLFRWDMSGQAGGATPHYHRTFTESFYVLSGSVQLFDGAAWVGAAAGDFLFVPERGIHGFRNESCEPASMLILFSPAPPREEYFKELAEIRASGRDLSRDEWTDLYTRHDQYMVE
;
A
#
# COMPACT_ATOMS: atom_id res chain seq x y z
N MET A 1 30.75 -32.46 26.47
CA MET A 1 29.73 -31.38 26.53
C MET A 1 29.40 -31.01 25.12
N SER A 2 28.17 -31.32 24.72
CA SER A 2 27.67 -30.86 23.43
C SER A 2 27.45 -29.35 23.51
N GLN A 3 28.11 -28.60 22.65
CA GLN A 3 27.80 -27.17 22.50
C GLN A 3 26.34 -27.08 22.08
N PRO A 4 25.54 -26.18 22.66
CA PRO A 4 24.24 -25.91 22.10
C PRO A 4 24.44 -25.47 20.65
N SER A 5 23.79 -26.14 19.73
CA SER A 5 23.71 -25.68 18.34
C SER A 5 23.21 -24.24 18.38
N SER A 6 23.93 -23.29 17.76
CA SER A 6 23.42 -21.94 17.61
C SER A 6 22.18 -22.06 16.71
N ASP A 7 21.01 -21.75 17.26
CA ASP A 7 19.76 -21.79 16.49
C ASP A 7 19.65 -20.62 15.50
N GLY A 8 20.68 -19.79 15.41
CA GLY A 8 20.75 -18.68 14.47
C GLY A 8 21.41 -19.07 13.14
N GLU A 9 21.00 -18.44 12.08
CA GLU A 9 21.57 -18.59 10.74
C GLU A 9 21.84 -17.23 10.07
N VAL A 10 22.75 -17.21 9.11
CA VAL A 10 23.05 -16.01 8.33
C VAL A 10 22.06 -15.93 7.17
N SER A 11 20.87 -15.41 7.44
CA SER A 11 19.77 -15.37 6.49
C SER A 11 19.08 -14.00 6.38
N ALA A 12 19.58 -12.98 7.08
CA ALA A 12 19.08 -11.62 6.94
C ALA A 12 19.42 -11.05 5.56
N ILE A 13 18.45 -10.35 4.95
CA ILE A 13 18.58 -9.78 3.60
C ILE A 13 18.46 -8.27 3.68
N LEU A 14 19.52 -7.55 3.29
CA LEU A 14 19.46 -6.10 3.11
C LEU A 14 19.01 -5.79 1.68
N ARG A 15 18.02 -4.92 1.56
CA ARG A 15 17.59 -4.36 0.28
C ARG A 15 17.93 -2.87 0.26
N PRO A 16 19.00 -2.44 -0.41
CA PRO A 16 19.37 -1.03 -0.51
C PRO A 16 18.32 -0.21 -1.23
N ALA A 17 18.11 1.03 -0.79
CA ALA A 17 17.09 1.93 -1.33
C ALA A 17 17.28 2.22 -2.83
N ASP A 18 18.50 2.28 -3.30
CA ASP A 18 18.85 2.54 -4.71
C ASP A 18 18.47 1.37 -5.65
N LEU A 19 18.18 0.20 -5.10
CA LEU A 19 17.67 -0.95 -5.87
C LEU A 19 16.15 -1.00 -5.93
N ILE A 20 15.44 -0.06 -5.29
CA ILE A 20 13.98 -0.01 -5.25
C ILE A 20 13.50 1.07 -6.21
N GLU A 21 13.15 0.65 -7.43
CA GLU A 21 12.68 1.56 -8.47
C GLU A 21 11.28 2.08 -8.15
N PRO A 22 11.02 3.39 -8.32
CA PRO A 22 9.67 3.93 -8.16
C PRO A 22 8.79 3.55 -9.34
N LEU A 23 7.52 3.23 -9.05
CA LEU A 23 6.47 3.07 -10.04
C LEU A 23 5.54 4.27 -9.96
N LEU A 24 5.36 4.99 -11.06
CA LEU A 24 4.44 6.13 -11.11
C LEU A 24 3.01 5.63 -11.25
N VAL A 25 2.18 5.91 -10.26
CA VAL A 25 0.74 5.63 -10.27
C VAL A 25 0.00 6.97 -10.19
N GLY A 26 -0.49 7.46 -11.32
CA GLY A 26 -0.99 8.83 -11.39
C GLY A 26 0.14 9.83 -11.15
N THR A 27 0.04 10.61 -10.07
CA THR A 27 1.08 11.55 -9.62
C THR A 27 1.85 11.05 -8.39
N THR A 28 1.60 9.80 -7.97
CA THR A 28 2.22 9.18 -6.80
C THR A 28 3.35 8.26 -7.22
N ASN A 29 4.48 8.33 -6.54
CA ASN A 29 5.56 7.35 -6.69
C ASN A 29 5.37 6.24 -5.65
N ALA A 30 5.09 5.03 -6.13
CA ALA A 30 5.01 3.84 -5.31
C ALA A 30 6.34 3.08 -5.35
N ARG A 31 6.86 2.70 -4.18
CA ARG A 31 8.05 1.85 -4.07
C ARG A 31 7.70 0.57 -3.35
N PHE A 32 7.99 -0.55 -4.00
CA PHE A 32 7.78 -1.87 -3.40
C PHE A 32 9.00 -2.23 -2.56
N VAL A 33 9.00 -1.81 -1.30
CA VAL A 33 10.13 -1.96 -0.38
C VAL A 33 10.38 -3.43 -0.07
N ALA A 34 9.33 -4.17 0.25
CA ALA A 34 9.39 -5.61 0.46
C ALA A 34 8.14 -6.28 -0.11
N LEU A 35 8.34 -7.25 -0.97
CA LEU A 35 7.26 -8.08 -1.52
C LEU A 35 7.18 -9.40 -0.76
N GLY A 36 6.05 -10.10 -0.90
CA GLY A 36 5.86 -11.41 -0.30
C GLY A 36 6.93 -12.44 -0.67
N SER A 37 7.51 -12.33 -1.86
CA SER A 37 8.62 -13.17 -2.29
C SER A 37 9.89 -12.98 -1.44
N LEU A 38 10.09 -11.79 -0.86
CA LEU A 38 11.21 -11.50 0.04
C LEU A 38 10.92 -11.93 1.47
N THR A 39 9.68 -11.84 1.91
CA THR A 39 9.28 -12.02 3.31
C THR A 39 8.65 -13.39 3.59
N ASN A 40 8.76 -14.34 2.68
CA ASN A 40 8.10 -15.66 2.78
C ASN A 40 6.58 -15.55 2.94
N GLY A 41 5.97 -14.55 2.32
CA GLY A 41 4.54 -14.32 2.37
C GLY A 41 4.01 -13.70 3.66
N LEU A 42 4.88 -13.32 4.60
CA LEU A 42 4.45 -12.79 5.89
C LEU A 42 3.87 -11.39 5.79
N PHE A 43 4.47 -10.53 4.99
CA PHE A 43 3.97 -9.17 4.76
C PHE A 43 4.52 -8.59 3.45
N GLY A 44 3.83 -7.55 2.96
CA GLY A 44 4.33 -6.65 1.94
C GLY A 44 4.48 -5.26 2.54
N LEU A 45 5.55 -4.53 2.20
CA LEU A 45 5.79 -3.17 2.66
C LEU A 45 6.01 -2.27 1.46
N PHE A 46 5.18 -1.24 1.33
CA PHE A 46 5.23 -0.28 0.24
C PHE A 46 5.43 1.12 0.79
N ARG A 47 6.21 1.92 0.08
CA ARG A 47 6.32 3.36 0.34
C ARG A 47 5.50 4.11 -0.71
N TRP A 48 4.71 5.06 -0.24
CA TRP A 48 3.81 5.85 -1.06
C TRP A 48 4.17 7.33 -0.93
N ASP A 49 4.76 7.89 -1.98
CA ASP A 49 5.15 9.31 -2.01
C ASP A 49 4.15 10.06 -2.90
N MET A 50 3.26 10.80 -2.27
CA MET A 50 2.17 11.52 -2.91
C MET A 50 2.54 12.98 -3.14
N SER A 51 2.26 13.49 -4.34
CA SER A 51 2.29 14.94 -4.60
C SER A 51 1.14 15.64 -3.87
N GLY A 52 1.23 16.97 -3.76
CA GLY A 52 0.10 17.76 -3.26
C GLY A 52 -1.16 17.52 -4.10
N GLN A 53 -2.31 17.47 -3.47
CA GLN A 53 -3.62 17.22 -4.10
C GLN A 53 -3.73 15.85 -4.78
N ALA A 54 -2.87 14.89 -4.41
CA ALA A 54 -2.92 13.55 -4.97
C ALA A 54 -4.16 12.82 -4.49
N GLY A 55 -4.92 12.29 -5.43
CA GLY A 55 -5.95 11.32 -5.12
C GLY A 55 -5.32 10.06 -4.53
N GLY A 56 -6.16 9.17 -4.06
CA GLY A 56 -5.74 7.89 -3.50
C GLY A 56 -6.82 6.85 -3.73
N ALA A 57 -7.04 6.03 -2.73
CA ALA A 57 -8.11 5.05 -2.76
C ALA A 57 -9.35 5.59 -2.04
N THR A 58 -10.49 5.60 -2.72
CA THR A 58 -11.78 5.88 -2.10
C THR A 58 -12.17 4.74 -1.16
N PRO A 59 -13.15 4.91 -0.26
CA PRO A 59 -13.49 3.88 0.74
C PRO A 59 -13.77 2.50 0.13
N HIS A 60 -13.07 1.51 0.66
CA HIS A 60 -13.12 0.11 0.22
C HIS A 60 -12.66 -0.82 1.34
N TYR A 61 -12.76 -2.13 1.13
CA TYR A 61 -12.23 -3.13 2.05
C TYR A 61 -11.59 -4.30 1.29
N HIS A 62 -10.80 -5.08 2.01
CA HIS A 62 -10.20 -6.33 1.53
C HIS A 62 -10.66 -7.49 2.41
N ARG A 63 -10.74 -8.70 1.87
CA ARG A 63 -11.25 -9.87 2.60
C ARG A 63 -10.18 -10.76 3.19
N THR A 64 -8.98 -10.78 2.61
CA THR A 64 -7.98 -11.81 2.90
C THR A 64 -6.68 -11.28 3.51
N PHE A 65 -6.55 -9.98 3.73
CA PHE A 65 -5.37 -9.39 4.32
C PHE A 65 -5.71 -8.13 5.14
N THR A 66 -4.83 -7.81 6.08
CA THR A 66 -4.85 -6.54 6.82
C THR A 66 -4.01 -5.50 6.08
N GLU A 67 -4.33 -4.24 6.28
CA GLU A 67 -3.57 -3.12 5.75
C GLU A 67 -3.31 -2.10 6.85
N SER A 68 -2.09 -1.61 6.94
CA SER A 68 -1.71 -0.61 7.94
C SER A 68 -0.98 0.54 7.28
N PHE A 69 -1.19 1.74 7.81
CA PHE A 69 -0.60 2.98 7.31
C PHE A 69 0.23 3.63 8.39
N TYR A 70 1.43 4.07 8.04
CA TYR A 70 2.29 4.86 8.90
C TYR A 70 2.76 6.10 8.16
N VAL A 71 2.38 7.28 8.63
CA VAL A 71 2.72 8.54 7.97
C VAL A 71 4.17 8.92 8.29
N LEU A 72 4.97 9.14 7.25
CA LEU A 72 6.37 9.54 7.37
C LEU A 72 6.54 11.06 7.37
N SER A 73 5.81 11.76 6.50
CA SER A 73 5.91 13.21 6.33
C SER A 73 4.65 13.78 5.70
N GLY A 74 4.42 15.05 5.90
CA GLY A 74 3.26 15.75 5.38
C GLY A 74 1.98 15.41 6.11
N SER A 75 0.85 15.61 5.45
CA SER A 75 -0.50 15.35 5.97
C SER A 75 -1.27 14.47 5.02
N VAL A 76 -1.85 13.40 5.54
CA VAL A 76 -2.65 12.45 4.78
C VAL A 76 -4.05 12.38 5.38
N GLN A 77 -5.08 12.35 4.54
CA GLN A 77 -6.43 12.05 4.98
C GLN A 77 -6.64 10.54 4.89
N LEU A 78 -7.02 9.93 6.01
CA LEU A 78 -7.32 8.51 6.11
C LEU A 78 -8.80 8.32 6.44
N PHE A 79 -9.48 7.43 5.73
CA PHE A 79 -10.85 7.04 6.08
C PHE A 79 -10.79 5.86 7.03
N ASP A 80 -11.37 6.03 8.23
CA ASP A 80 -11.29 5.05 9.33
C ASP A 80 -12.48 4.08 9.39
N GLY A 81 -13.35 4.13 8.39
CA GLY A 81 -14.58 3.37 8.32
C GLY A 81 -15.82 4.20 8.70
N ALA A 82 -15.64 5.32 9.39
CA ALA A 82 -16.72 6.22 9.79
C ALA A 82 -16.54 7.63 9.20
N ALA A 83 -15.31 8.12 9.15
CA ALA A 83 -15.01 9.49 8.72
C ALA A 83 -13.61 9.60 8.11
N TRP A 84 -13.39 10.67 7.35
CA TRP A 84 -12.06 11.11 6.95
C TRP A 84 -11.39 11.82 8.11
N VAL A 85 -10.21 11.34 8.51
CA VAL A 85 -9.43 11.92 9.60
C VAL A 85 -8.05 12.34 9.10
N GLY A 86 -7.56 13.48 9.58
CA GLY A 86 -6.22 13.95 9.25
C GLY A 86 -5.16 13.18 10.03
N ALA A 87 -4.12 12.74 9.34
CA ALA A 87 -2.97 12.06 9.92
C ALA A 87 -1.68 12.80 9.56
N ALA A 88 -0.78 12.93 10.53
CA ALA A 88 0.50 13.58 10.40
C ALA A 88 1.64 12.59 10.66
N ALA A 89 2.89 13.03 10.45
CA ALA A 89 4.08 12.19 10.67
C ALA A 89 4.05 11.51 12.05
N GLY A 90 4.23 10.19 12.06
CA GLY A 90 4.18 9.37 13.27
C GLY A 90 2.82 8.74 13.56
N ASP A 91 1.75 9.17 12.88
CA ASP A 91 0.43 8.57 13.07
C ASP A 91 0.33 7.22 12.35
N PHE A 92 -0.44 6.32 12.97
CA PHE A 92 -0.61 4.94 12.50
C PHE A 92 -2.08 4.56 12.46
N LEU A 93 -2.51 3.93 11.36
CA LEU A 93 -3.84 3.36 11.22
C LEU A 93 -3.72 1.86 10.93
N PHE A 94 -4.37 1.04 11.76
CA PHE A 94 -4.52 -0.40 11.49
C PHE A 94 -5.88 -0.69 10.89
N VAL A 95 -5.89 -1.41 9.78
CA VAL A 95 -7.12 -1.84 9.12
C VAL A 95 -7.18 -3.38 9.13
N PRO A 96 -8.12 -3.97 9.88
CA PRO A 96 -8.30 -5.42 9.87
C PRO A 96 -8.89 -5.89 8.54
N GLU A 97 -8.88 -7.20 8.33
CA GLU A 97 -9.67 -7.80 7.24
C GLU A 97 -11.10 -7.27 7.29
N ARG A 98 -11.65 -6.92 6.14
CA ARG A 98 -13.00 -6.32 5.97
C ARG A 98 -13.15 -4.91 6.55
N GLY A 99 -12.10 -4.32 7.09
CA GLY A 99 -12.13 -2.93 7.57
C GLY A 99 -12.26 -1.95 6.41
N ILE A 100 -13.27 -1.07 6.47
CA ILE A 100 -13.47 -0.04 5.44
C ILE A 100 -12.47 1.07 5.67
N HIS A 101 -11.72 1.42 4.64
CA HIS A 101 -10.68 2.44 4.71
C HIS A 101 -10.46 3.12 3.35
N GLY A 102 -9.70 4.19 3.37
CA GLY A 102 -9.30 4.94 2.18
C GLY A 102 -8.20 5.94 2.54
N PHE A 103 -7.57 6.53 1.54
CA PHE A 103 -6.56 7.55 1.76
C PHE A 103 -6.51 8.54 0.59
N ARG A 104 -6.06 9.76 0.91
CA ARG A 104 -5.82 10.82 -0.08
C ARG A 104 -4.96 11.91 0.52
N ASN A 105 -4.30 12.69 -0.32
CA ASN A 105 -3.61 13.91 0.10
C ASN A 105 -4.39 15.13 -0.40
N GLU A 106 -5.14 15.78 0.48
CA GLU A 106 -5.90 17.00 0.16
C GLU A 106 -5.06 18.27 0.32
N SER A 107 -3.88 18.18 0.92
CA SER A 107 -3.00 19.34 1.10
C SER A 107 -2.34 19.75 -0.22
N CYS A 108 -1.81 20.95 -0.28
CA CYS A 108 -1.02 21.41 -1.42
C CYS A 108 0.44 20.92 -1.36
N GLU A 109 0.84 20.29 -0.25
CA GLU A 109 2.20 19.83 -0.01
C GLU A 109 2.36 18.32 -0.22
N PRO A 110 3.57 17.84 -0.58
CA PRO A 110 3.81 16.40 -0.66
C PRO A 110 3.62 15.70 0.68
N ALA A 111 3.25 14.43 0.61
CA ALA A 111 3.13 13.58 1.78
C ALA A 111 3.68 12.19 1.47
N SER A 112 4.25 11.54 2.48
CA SER A 112 4.80 10.20 2.35
C SER A 112 4.31 9.31 3.47
N MET A 113 4.02 8.05 3.14
CA MET A 113 3.59 7.04 4.11
C MET A 113 4.10 5.66 3.73
N LEU A 114 4.16 4.77 4.72
CA LEU A 114 4.34 3.35 4.51
C LEU A 114 2.98 2.67 4.55
N ILE A 115 2.82 1.65 3.70
CA ILE A 115 1.66 0.77 3.69
C ILE A 115 2.15 -0.65 3.91
N LEU A 116 1.61 -1.33 4.93
CA LEU A 116 1.96 -2.70 5.29
C LEU A 116 0.75 -3.61 5.04
N PHE A 117 0.96 -4.65 4.25
CA PHE A 117 -0.05 -5.68 3.99
C PHE A 117 0.36 -7.00 4.67
N SER A 118 -0.54 -7.65 5.38
CA SER A 118 -0.26 -8.94 6.05
C SER A 118 -1.50 -9.86 6.06
N PRO A 119 -1.36 -11.12 5.61
CA PRO A 119 -0.23 -11.68 4.86
C PRO A 119 -0.01 -10.93 3.55
N ALA A 120 1.12 -11.18 2.88
CA ALA A 120 1.47 -10.45 1.66
C ALA A 120 0.57 -10.85 0.47
N PRO A 121 -0.38 -10.02 0.05
CA PRO A 121 -1.10 -10.24 -1.20
C PRO A 121 -0.24 -9.74 -2.36
N PRO A 122 -0.49 -10.16 -3.60
CA PRO A 122 0.24 -9.67 -4.76
C PRO A 122 -0.21 -8.25 -5.18
N ARG A 123 -0.16 -7.30 -4.25
CA ARG A 123 -0.61 -5.91 -4.49
C ARG A 123 0.21 -5.19 -5.55
N GLU A 124 1.46 -5.61 -5.75
CA GLU A 124 2.31 -5.09 -6.84
C GLU A 124 1.66 -5.31 -8.21
N GLU A 125 0.98 -6.41 -8.42
CA GLU A 125 0.25 -6.68 -9.67
C GLU A 125 -0.88 -5.67 -9.89
N TYR A 126 -1.63 -5.36 -8.84
CA TYR A 126 -2.70 -4.35 -8.89
C TYR A 126 -2.15 -2.96 -9.21
N PHE A 127 -1.10 -2.54 -8.55
CA PHE A 127 -0.53 -1.21 -8.77
C PHE A 127 0.11 -1.08 -10.14
N LYS A 128 0.72 -2.15 -10.68
CA LYS A 128 1.23 -2.17 -12.05
C LYS A 128 0.10 -2.02 -13.08
N GLU A 129 -1.03 -2.70 -12.89
CA GLU A 129 -2.20 -2.52 -13.75
C GLU A 129 -2.75 -1.09 -13.68
N LEU A 130 -2.88 -0.52 -12.48
CA LEU A 130 -3.30 0.87 -12.33
C LEU A 130 -2.37 1.86 -13.04
N ALA A 131 -1.07 1.66 -12.89
CA ALA A 131 -0.06 2.51 -13.53
C ALA A 131 -0.18 2.46 -15.05
N GLU A 132 -0.37 1.27 -15.62
CA GLU A 132 -0.56 1.08 -17.05
C GLU A 132 -1.84 1.77 -17.55
N ILE A 133 -2.96 1.57 -16.86
CA ILE A 133 -4.25 2.19 -17.21
C ILE A 133 -4.11 3.71 -17.22
N ARG A 134 -3.52 4.29 -16.19
CA ARG A 134 -3.34 5.73 -16.09
C ARG A 134 -2.39 6.28 -17.16
N ALA A 135 -1.31 5.57 -17.45
CA ALA A 135 -0.34 5.97 -18.47
C ALA A 135 -0.94 5.86 -19.89
N SER A 136 -1.81 4.90 -20.15
CA SER A 136 -2.46 4.71 -21.45
C SER A 136 -3.56 5.72 -21.74
N GLY A 137 -4.08 6.40 -20.71
CA GLY A 137 -5.23 7.30 -20.84
C GLY A 137 -6.55 6.57 -21.15
N ARG A 138 -6.61 5.25 -20.96
CA ARG A 138 -7.85 4.48 -21.18
C ARG A 138 -8.92 4.86 -20.15
N ASP A 139 -10.14 5.02 -20.63
CA ASP A 139 -11.32 5.16 -19.78
C ASP A 139 -11.96 3.78 -19.62
N LEU A 140 -11.91 3.24 -18.39
CA LEU A 140 -12.58 2.00 -18.07
C LEU A 140 -14.04 2.26 -17.74
N SER A 141 -14.92 1.36 -18.18
CA SER A 141 -16.31 1.36 -17.75
C SER A 141 -16.42 1.02 -16.26
N ARG A 142 -17.58 1.25 -15.67
CA ARG A 142 -17.86 0.87 -14.28
C ARG A 142 -17.63 -0.63 -14.05
N ASP A 143 -18.07 -1.46 -14.99
CA ASP A 143 -17.92 -2.92 -14.88
C ASP A 143 -16.46 -3.36 -14.99
N GLU A 144 -15.68 -2.72 -15.86
CA GLU A 144 -14.24 -2.98 -15.99
C GLU A 144 -13.48 -2.59 -14.71
N TRP A 145 -13.82 -1.46 -14.09
CA TRP A 145 -13.26 -1.07 -12.80
C TRP A 145 -13.62 -2.07 -11.70
N THR A 146 -14.89 -2.48 -11.63
CA THR A 146 -15.34 -3.47 -10.64
C THR A 146 -14.61 -4.80 -10.82
N ASP A 147 -14.43 -5.26 -12.05
CA ASP A 147 -13.67 -6.48 -12.35
C ASP A 147 -12.21 -6.37 -11.89
N LEU A 148 -11.55 -5.26 -12.21
CA LEU A 148 -10.18 -5.00 -11.79
C LEU A 148 -10.05 -5.06 -10.26
N TYR A 149 -10.91 -4.35 -9.55
CA TYR A 149 -10.87 -4.32 -8.08
C TYR A 149 -11.11 -5.70 -7.49
N THR A 150 -12.15 -6.41 -7.92
CA THR A 150 -12.49 -7.71 -7.34
C THR A 150 -11.47 -8.80 -7.62
N ARG A 151 -10.80 -8.76 -8.77
CA ARG A 151 -9.68 -9.67 -9.07
C ARG A 151 -8.50 -9.48 -8.09
N HIS A 152 -8.38 -8.29 -7.51
CA HIS A 152 -7.31 -7.95 -6.57
C HIS A 152 -7.82 -7.83 -5.12
N ASP A 153 -8.92 -8.49 -4.79
CA ASP A 153 -9.49 -8.49 -3.42
C ASP A 153 -9.76 -7.07 -2.90
N GLN A 154 -10.37 -6.24 -3.73
CA GLN A 154 -10.77 -4.89 -3.36
C GLN A 154 -12.25 -4.69 -3.68
N TYR A 155 -13.01 -4.27 -2.66
CA TYR A 155 -14.47 -4.11 -2.75
C TYR A 155 -14.81 -2.68 -2.38
N MET A 156 -15.27 -1.92 -3.36
CA MET A 156 -15.59 -0.51 -3.18
C MET A 156 -16.89 -0.35 -2.39
N VAL A 157 -16.92 0.63 -1.52
CA VAL A 157 -18.10 1.02 -0.74
C VAL A 157 -18.81 2.16 -1.46
N GLU A 158 -20.13 2.02 -1.67
CA GLU A 158 -20.97 3.05 -2.29
C GLU A 158 -21.40 4.13 -1.31
#